data_5fda5b81152174747fda74ebc771023f
#
_entry.id   5fda5b81152174747fda74ebc771023f
#
_cell.length_a   1.000
_cell.length_b   1.000
_cell.length_c   1.000
_cell.angle_alpha   90.00
_cell.angle_beta   90.00
_cell.angle_gamma   90.00
#
_symmetry.space_group_name_H-M   'P 1'
#
loop_
_entity.id
_entity.type
_entity.pdbx_description
1 polymer ?
#
loop_
_entity_poly.entity_id
_entity_poly.type
_entity_poly.pdbx_seq_one_letter_code
_entity_poly.pdbx_strand_id
1 'polypeptide(L)'
;MRKIVVGFLLAVCTFSFGQRGDNKSVTLLRNSNFYFLDQLSKQPSLVKLLNDNKTFTEIKHNRLDLRSKLVNGETFPKSEELVHSYIFTDDQIKSISDELVALNNKEKKVETFFEELKQSKKYINYNEMNQKDFISNVVKLNFSGLNHTLKVYGLGEKPFYPNIDSVSYDKNSRYFKSAILFWAKHLANESDYSKASFFEPMLDYGLYLMYMNHRDEGIRYEPLVALYNKSAIEYVKRIDFKKYEYNALIVLGDGPENYRDPLGALGKLNLKLAVEQYRQGKAPFIIVSGGHVHPNRTETCEAIEMKKELIGLYNIPEEVIIVEPYARHTTTNLRNATRLMIEYGFDIKQKSMIVSYELHTKSIADKKFLERFMRELGYLPGKIVKQKKGELLDFYPSELLLQINPLEPLDP
;
A
#
# COMPACT_ATOMS: atom_id res chain seq x y z
N MET A 1 -19.98 6.46 38.69
CA MET A 1 -19.05 5.92 37.68
C MET A 1 -19.87 5.41 36.50
N ARG A 2 -20.02 6.22 35.45
CA ARG A 2 -20.79 5.87 34.24
C ARG A 2 -19.84 5.26 33.22
N LYS A 3 -20.06 4.01 32.87
CA LYS A 3 -19.40 3.33 31.75
C LYS A 3 -19.96 3.87 30.44
N ILE A 4 -19.12 4.55 29.65
CA ILE A 4 -19.43 4.92 28.27
C ILE A 4 -19.07 3.70 27.42
N VAL A 5 -20.10 3.01 26.94
CA VAL A 5 -19.97 1.99 25.92
C VAL A 5 -20.03 2.71 24.57
N VAL A 6 -18.89 2.80 23.90
CA VAL A 6 -18.83 3.28 22.52
C VAL A 6 -19.16 2.09 21.62
N GLY A 7 -20.41 2.03 21.20
CA GLY A 7 -20.87 1.09 20.19
C GLY A 7 -20.42 1.51 18.81
N PHE A 8 -19.53 0.76 18.18
CA PHE A 8 -19.25 0.85 16.76
C PHE A 8 -20.46 0.28 15.99
N LEU A 9 -21.30 1.16 15.48
CA LEU A 9 -22.33 0.81 14.49
C LEU A 9 -21.63 0.60 13.14
N LEU A 10 -21.46 -0.66 12.74
CA LEU A 10 -21.20 -1.03 11.35
C LEU A 10 -22.48 -0.74 10.54
N ALA A 11 -22.57 0.45 9.99
CA ALA A 11 -23.57 0.76 8.97
C ALA A 11 -23.12 0.13 7.65
N VAL A 12 -23.65 -1.06 7.36
CA VAL A 12 -23.59 -1.65 6.02
C VAL A 12 -24.56 -0.86 5.15
N CYS A 13 -24.09 0.25 4.58
CA CYS A 13 -24.81 0.92 3.51
C CYS A 13 -24.53 0.19 2.19
N THR A 14 -25.40 -0.72 1.81
CA THR A 14 -25.48 -1.23 0.44
C THR A 14 -26.05 -0.14 -0.46
N PHE A 15 -25.19 0.76 -0.96
CA PHE A 15 -25.53 1.62 -2.07
C PHE A 15 -25.06 0.96 -3.36
N SER A 16 -26.05 0.53 -4.17
CA SER A 16 -25.86 0.14 -5.57
C SER A 16 -25.43 1.36 -6.37
N PHE A 17 -24.12 1.67 -6.38
CA PHE A 17 -23.54 2.44 -7.46
C PHE A 17 -23.41 1.50 -8.64
N GLY A 18 -23.84 1.94 -9.82
CA GLY A 18 -23.71 1.18 -11.06
C GLY A 18 -22.34 0.54 -11.16
N GLN A 19 -22.34 -0.78 -11.38
CA GLN A 19 -21.14 -1.63 -11.39
C GLN A 19 -20.09 -1.04 -12.34
N ARG A 20 -19.14 -0.30 -11.80
CA ARG A 20 -17.88 -0.05 -12.46
C ARG A 20 -17.05 -1.30 -12.24
N GLY A 21 -16.83 -2.01 -13.36
CA GLY A 21 -15.87 -3.08 -13.55
C GLY A 21 -15.74 -4.10 -12.41
N ASP A 22 -16.22 -5.29 -12.63
CA ASP A 22 -16.18 -6.43 -11.70
C ASP A 22 -14.75 -6.93 -11.37
N ASN A 23 -13.69 -6.17 -11.65
CA ASN A 23 -12.33 -6.59 -11.39
C ASN A 23 -11.92 -6.28 -9.95
N LYS A 24 -12.03 -7.30 -9.09
CA LYS A 24 -11.65 -7.23 -7.68
C LYS A 24 -10.22 -6.70 -7.49
N SER A 25 -9.28 -7.10 -8.34
CA SER A 25 -7.88 -6.65 -8.22
C SER A 25 -7.77 -5.14 -8.43
N VAL A 26 -8.45 -4.58 -9.43
CA VAL A 26 -8.46 -3.13 -9.71
C VAL A 26 -9.04 -2.35 -8.52
N THR A 27 -10.13 -2.86 -7.92
CA THR A 27 -10.74 -2.23 -6.73
C THR A 27 -9.80 -2.24 -5.53
N LEU A 28 -9.10 -3.35 -5.30
CA LEU A 28 -8.14 -3.47 -4.19
C LEU A 28 -6.90 -2.59 -4.43
N LEU A 29 -6.33 -2.59 -5.63
CA LEU A 29 -5.21 -1.71 -6.01
C LEU A 29 -5.57 -0.23 -5.83
N ARG A 30 -6.79 0.16 -6.19
CA ARG A 30 -7.28 1.52 -5.99
C ARG A 30 -7.29 1.91 -4.52
N ASN A 31 -7.84 1.07 -3.66
CA ASN A 31 -7.94 1.34 -2.22
C ASN A 31 -6.57 1.39 -1.55
N SER A 32 -5.67 0.46 -1.86
CA SER A 32 -4.34 0.41 -1.24
C SER A 32 -3.43 1.56 -1.68
N ASN A 33 -3.45 1.92 -2.97
CA ASN A 33 -2.54 2.91 -3.55
C ASN A 33 -3.05 4.34 -3.51
N PHE A 34 -4.34 4.54 -3.77
CA PHE A 34 -4.92 5.86 -4.01
C PHE A 34 -6.07 6.15 -3.03
N TYR A 35 -5.81 5.96 -1.74
CA TYR A 35 -6.82 6.08 -0.68
C TYR A 35 -7.58 7.41 -0.74
N PHE A 36 -6.89 8.55 -0.92
CA PHE A 36 -7.53 9.86 -1.08
C PHE A 36 -8.52 9.88 -2.26
N LEU A 37 -8.09 9.45 -3.44
CA LEU A 37 -8.93 9.42 -4.65
C LEU A 37 -10.09 8.44 -4.51
N ASP A 38 -9.83 7.28 -3.89
CA ASP A 38 -10.85 6.27 -3.60
C ASP A 38 -11.92 6.79 -2.64
N GLN A 39 -11.53 7.43 -1.53
CA GLN A 39 -12.47 8.01 -0.57
C GLN A 39 -13.27 9.18 -1.17
N LEU A 40 -12.63 10.03 -1.99
CA LEU A 40 -13.28 11.14 -2.67
C LEU A 40 -14.39 10.65 -3.62
N SER A 41 -14.12 9.59 -4.37
CA SER A 41 -15.08 8.99 -5.30
C SER A 41 -16.27 8.33 -4.61
N LYS A 42 -16.10 7.89 -3.38
CA LYS A 42 -17.17 7.25 -2.58
C LYS A 42 -18.17 8.25 -1.98
N GLN A 43 -17.93 9.56 -2.14
CA GLN A 43 -18.81 10.59 -1.61
C GLN A 43 -19.59 11.32 -2.73
N PRO A 44 -20.85 10.95 -3.06
CA PRO A 44 -21.59 11.49 -4.19
C PRO A 44 -21.75 13.01 -4.15
N SER A 45 -21.89 13.58 -2.95
CA SER A 45 -22.02 15.02 -2.74
C SER A 45 -20.75 15.80 -3.09
N LEU A 46 -19.57 15.20 -2.85
CA LEU A 46 -18.28 15.77 -3.27
C LEU A 46 -18.08 15.60 -4.77
N VAL A 47 -18.35 14.40 -5.31
CA VAL A 47 -18.27 14.16 -6.76
C VAL A 47 -19.13 15.15 -7.54
N LYS A 48 -20.36 15.42 -7.08
CA LYS A 48 -21.23 16.44 -7.68
C LYS A 48 -20.59 17.83 -7.60
N LEU A 49 -20.10 18.23 -6.43
CA LEU A 49 -19.43 19.53 -6.26
C LEU A 49 -18.25 19.72 -7.21
N LEU A 50 -17.42 18.69 -7.36
CA LEU A 50 -16.28 18.73 -8.27
C LEU A 50 -16.74 18.83 -9.74
N ASN A 51 -17.79 18.09 -10.12
CA ASN A 51 -18.32 18.14 -11.49
C ASN A 51 -19.05 19.47 -11.81
N ASP A 52 -19.53 20.20 -10.81
CA ASP A 52 -20.13 21.53 -10.97
C ASP A 52 -19.06 22.65 -10.95
N ASN A 53 -17.82 22.33 -10.59
CA ASN A 53 -16.73 23.31 -10.50
C ASN A 53 -15.98 23.46 -11.83
N LYS A 54 -15.77 24.72 -12.26
CA LYS A 54 -15.19 25.05 -13.55
C LYS A 54 -13.79 24.48 -13.77
N THR A 55 -12.90 24.59 -12.77
CA THR A 55 -11.51 24.10 -12.86
C THR A 55 -11.47 22.60 -13.15
N PHE A 56 -12.24 21.81 -12.39
CA PHE A 56 -12.25 20.36 -12.57
C PHE A 56 -12.98 19.94 -13.85
N THR A 57 -14.01 20.66 -14.26
CA THR A 57 -14.73 20.39 -15.50
C THR A 57 -13.85 20.67 -16.72
N GLU A 58 -13.05 21.73 -16.71
CA GLU A 58 -12.11 22.04 -17.79
C GLU A 58 -11.02 20.97 -17.90
N ILE A 59 -10.43 20.54 -16.76
CA ILE A 59 -9.44 19.44 -16.75
C ILE A 59 -10.05 18.16 -17.30
N LYS A 60 -11.27 17.81 -16.89
CA LYS A 60 -11.99 16.63 -17.33
C LYS A 60 -12.25 16.68 -18.84
N HIS A 61 -12.80 17.77 -19.36
CA HIS A 61 -13.11 17.94 -20.78
C HIS A 61 -11.87 17.84 -21.67
N ASN A 62 -10.84 18.59 -21.35
CA ASN A 62 -9.59 18.59 -22.10
C ASN A 62 -8.98 17.19 -22.22
N ARG A 63 -9.07 16.39 -21.14
CA ARG A 63 -8.53 15.03 -21.10
C ARG A 63 -9.40 14.04 -21.84
N LEU A 64 -10.73 14.11 -21.66
CA LEU A 64 -11.65 13.21 -22.36
C LEU A 64 -11.67 13.48 -23.88
N ASP A 65 -11.61 14.74 -24.30
CA ASP A 65 -11.54 15.10 -25.71
C ASP A 65 -10.24 14.60 -26.36
N LEU A 66 -9.09 14.86 -25.75
CA LEU A 66 -7.80 14.37 -26.24
C LEU A 66 -7.77 12.84 -26.30
N ARG A 67 -8.24 12.15 -25.27
CA ARG A 67 -8.34 10.70 -25.24
C ARG A 67 -9.25 10.18 -26.35
N SER A 68 -10.42 10.79 -26.52
CA SER A 68 -11.38 10.40 -27.57
C SER A 68 -10.78 10.53 -28.97
N LYS A 69 -10.09 11.63 -29.25
CA LYS A 69 -9.40 11.84 -30.53
C LYS A 69 -8.32 10.79 -30.79
N LEU A 70 -7.54 10.46 -29.77
CA LEU A 70 -6.46 9.47 -29.89
C LEU A 70 -7.00 8.03 -30.05
N VAL A 71 -8.04 7.67 -29.29
CA VAL A 71 -8.58 6.31 -29.27
C VAL A 71 -9.49 6.01 -30.45
N ASN A 72 -10.29 6.99 -30.90
CA ASN A 72 -11.30 6.84 -31.96
C ASN A 72 -10.85 7.42 -33.32
N GLY A 73 -9.63 7.95 -33.41
CA GLY A 73 -9.08 8.47 -34.63
C GLY A 73 -8.94 7.40 -35.74
N GLU A 74 -8.84 7.81 -37.00
CA GLU A 74 -8.69 6.93 -38.16
C GLU A 74 -7.33 6.20 -38.16
N THR A 75 -6.30 6.82 -37.57
CA THR A 75 -4.96 6.25 -37.37
C THR A 75 -4.71 5.93 -35.91
N PHE A 76 -4.13 4.75 -35.67
CA PHE A 76 -3.73 4.38 -34.31
C PHE A 76 -2.63 5.34 -33.78
N PRO A 77 -2.85 6.01 -32.63
CA PRO A 77 -1.85 6.88 -32.06
C PRO A 77 -0.62 6.07 -31.64
N LYS A 78 0.52 6.72 -31.51
CA LYS A 78 1.67 6.12 -30.83
C LYS A 78 1.30 5.86 -29.38
N SER A 79 1.71 4.70 -28.84
CA SER A 79 1.42 4.34 -27.45
C SER A 79 1.91 5.39 -26.44
N GLU A 80 3.02 6.04 -26.73
CA GLU A 80 3.59 7.12 -25.90
C GLU A 80 2.66 8.34 -25.84
N GLU A 81 2.17 8.81 -27.01
CA GLU A 81 1.24 9.95 -27.10
C GLU A 81 -0.06 9.65 -26.34
N LEU A 82 -0.56 8.41 -26.47
CA LEU A 82 -1.74 7.96 -25.76
C LEU A 82 -1.55 8.03 -24.24
N VAL A 83 -0.48 7.43 -23.70
CA VAL A 83 -0.25 7.43 -22.27
C VAL A 83 -0.03 8.85 -21.74
N HIS A 84 0.71 9.69 -22.47
CA HIS A 84 0.89 11.10 -22.10
C HIS A 84 -0.45 11.86 -22.01
N SER A 85 -1.47 11.47 -22.79
CA SER A 85 -2.79 12.09 -22.72
C SER A 85 -3.50 11.82 -21.35
N TYR A 86 -3.08 10.82 -20.61
CA TYR A 86 -3.61 10.50 -19.28
C TYR A 86 -2.81 11.13 -18.12
N ILE A 87 -1.59 11.64 -18.37
CA ILE A 87 -0.71 12.20 -17.34
C ILE A 87 -1.13 13.63 -16.98
N PHE A 88 -1.20 13.93 -15.69
CA PHE A 88 -1.43 15.29 -15.19
C PHE A 88 -0.13 16.09 -15.23
N THR A 89 -0.19 17.32 -15.75
CA THR A 89 0.93 18.26 -15.67
C THR A 89 1.07 18.83 -14.24
N ASP A 90 2.26 19.35 -13.93
CA ASP A 90 2.49 20.00 -12.62
C ASP A 90 1.55 21.19 -12.40
N ASP A 91 1.26 21.98 -13.44
CA ASP A 91 0.32 23.10 -13.38
C ASP A 91 -1.11 22.62 -13.10
N GLN A 92 -1.52 21.48 -13.69
CA GLN A 92 -2.83 20.89 -13.38
C GLN A 92 -2.90 20.38 -11.94
N ILE A 93 -1.86 19.70 -11.45
CA ILE A 93 -1.78 19.23 -10.06
C ILE A 93 -1.85 20.43 -9.11
N LYS A 94 -1.14 21.51 -9.43
CA LYS A 94 -1.19 22.74 -8.66
C LYS A 94 -2.59 23.37 -8.67
N SER A 95 -3.22 23.49 -9.83
CA SER A 95 -4.58 24.05 -9.96
C SER A 95 -5.61 23.22 -9.18
N ILE A 96 -5.51 21.88 -9.24
CA ILE A 96 -6.36 20.97 -8.44
C ILE A 96 -6.16 21.24 -6.95
N SER A 97 -4.92 21.38 -6.51
CA SER A 97 -4.58 21.64 -5.12
C SER A 97 -5.15 22.99 -4.64
N ASP A 98 -4.90 24.05 -5.40
CA ASP A 98 -5.34 25.40 -5.06
C ASP A 98 -6.88 25.48 -4.97
N GLU A 99 -7.59 24.81 -5.90
CA GLU A 99 -9.06 24.79 -5.90
C GLU A 99 -9.61 23.95 -4.74
N LEU A 100 -9.04 22.80 -4.42
CA LEU A 100 -9.46 22.01 -3.25
C LEU A 100 -9.23 22.76 -1.94
N VAL A 101 -8.15 23.53 -1.82
CA VAL A 101 -7.91 24.42 -0.69
C VAL A 101 -8.98 25.52 -0.61
N ALA A 102 -9.34 26.11 -1.76
CA ALA A 102 -10.39 27.14 -1.81
C ALA A 102 -11.77 26.57 -1.42
N LEU A 103 -12.10 25.37 -1.90
CA LEU A 103 -13.33 24.66 -1.55
C LEU A 103 -13.35 24.23 -0.07
N ASN A 104 -12.23 23.81 0.49
CA ASN A 104 -12.14 23.49 1.93
C ASN A 104 -12.51 24.67 2.82
N ASN A 105 -12.19 25.89 2.40
CA ASN A 105 -12.52 27.11 3.15
C ASN A 105 -13.97 27.57 2.98
N LYS A 106 -14.69 27.07 1.98
CA LYS A 106 -16.05 27.51 1.62
C LYS A 106 -17.12 26.44 1.88
N GLU A 107 -16.77 25.18 1.77
CA GLU A 107 -17.70 24.07 1.74
C GLU A 107 -17.45 23.12 2.92
N LYS A 108 -18.32 23.16 3.93
CA LYS A 108 -18.18 22.32 5.15
C LYS A 108 -17.97 20.83 4.86
N LYS A 109 -18.61 20.30 3.82
CA LYS A 109 -18.42 18.88 3.42
C LYS A 109 -17.01 18.57 2.93
N VAL A 110 -16.31 19.56 2.32
CA VAL A 110 -14.91 19.40 1.89
C VAL A 110 -13.98 19.46 3.11
N GLU A 111 -14.24 20.40 4.01
CA GLU A 111 -13.53 20.51 5.28
C GLU A 111 -13.63 19.19 6.08
N THR A 112 -14.86 18.69 6.28
CA THR A 112 -15.10 17.41 6.98
C THR A 112 -14.37 16.25 6.32
N PHE A 113 -14.39 16.17 4.99
CA PHE A 113 -13.67 15.13 4.25
C PHE A 113 -12.15 15.15 4.52
N PHE A 114 -11.53 16.33 4.53
CA PHE A 114 -10.09 16.42 4.83
C PHE A 114 -9.78 16.20 6.31
N GLU A 115 -10.68 16.53 7.23
CA GLU A 115 -10.57 16.16 8.64
C GLU A 115 -10.61 14.64 8.83
N GLU A 116 -11.55 13.94 8.21
CA GLU A 116 -11.65 12.47 8.22
C GLU A 116 -10.41 11.83 7.60
N LEU A 117 -9.91 12.40 6.49
CA LEU A 117 -8.69 11.94 5.83
C LEU A 117 -7.47 12.08 6.75
N LYS A 118 -7.37 13.17 7.49
CA LYS A 118 -6.32 13.41 8.50
C LYS A 118 -6.42 12.42 9.65
N GLN A 119 -7.65 12.14 10.13
CA GLN A 119 -7.90 11.16 11.20
C GLN A 119 -7.58 9.73 10.77
N SER A 120 -7.65 9.40 9.49
CA SER A 120 -7.29 8.07 8.96
C SER A 120 -5.81 7.70 9.18
N LYS A 121 -4.96 8.70 9.44
CA LYS A 121 -3.49 8.57 9.56
C LYS A 121 -2.79 8.02 8.32
N LYS A 122 -3.50 7.84 7.20
CA LYS A 122 -2.91 7.36 5.94
C LYS A 122 -1.94 8.38 5.31
N TYR A 123 -2.00 9.64 5.74
CA TYR A 123 -1.13 10.75 5.33
C TYR A 123 -0.45 11.40 6.54
N ILE A 124 -0.11 10.63 7.54
CA ILE A 124 0.33 11.07 8.86
C ILE A 124 1.56 11.97 8.83
N ASN A 125 2.43 11.84 7.84
CA ASN A 125 3.60 12.71 7.69
C ASN A 125 3.23 14.19 7.46
N TYR A 126 1.98 14.46 7.09
CA TYR A 126 1.47 15.81 6.84
C TYR A 126 0.53 16.29 7.94
N ASN A 127 0.21 15.45 8.94
CA ASN A 127 -0.81 15.75 9.95
C ASN A 127 -0.51 16.99 10.81
N GLU A 128 0.79 17.27 11.06
CA GLU A 128 1.21 18.45 11.84
C GLU A 128 1.28 19.73 11.00
N MET A 129 1.05 19.65 9.68
CA MET A 129 1.03 20.82 8.80
C MET A 129 -0.31 21.57 8.96
N ASN A 130 -0.31 22.86 8.59
CA ASN A 130 -1.56 23.59 8.46
C ASN A 130 -2.46 22.96 7.38
N GLN A 131 -3.76 23.27 7.40
CA GLN A 131 -4.75 22.62 6.53
C GLN A 131 -4.45 22.78 5.03
N LYS A 132 -3.98 23.95 4.61
CA LYS A 132 -3.58 24.22 3.23
C LYS A 132 -2.45 23.30 2.79
N ASP A 133 -1.39 23.22 3.58
CA ASP A 133 -0.21 22.41 3.26
C ASP A 133 -0.53 20.92 3.33
N PHE A 134 -1.38 20.49 4.28
CA PHE A 134 -1.88 19.12 4.33
C PHE A 134 -2.57 18.73 3.02
N ILE A 135 -3.57 19.52 2.59
CA ILE A 135 -4.31 19.30 1.33
C ILE A 135 -3.35 19.25 0.15
N SER A 136 -2.47 20.24 0.05
CA SER A 136 -1.54 20.37 -1.08
C SER A 136 -0.59 19.17 -1.19
N ASN A 137 -0.06 18.68 -0.07
CA ASN A 137 0.84 17.51 -0.08
C ASN A 137 0.08 16.21 -0.38
N VAL A 138 -1.14 16.02 0.14
CA VAL A 138 -1.96 14.85 -0.18
C VAL A 138 -2.30 14.82 -1.66
N VAL A 139 -2.74 15.93 -2.24
CA VAL A 139 -3.05 16.05 -3.67
C VAL A 139 -1.81 15.75 -4.51
N LYS A 140 -0.69 16.43 -4.23
CA LYS A 140 0.56 16.23 -4.94
C LYS A 140 1.01 14.77 -4.90
N LEU A 141 1.00 14.14 -3.73
CA LEU A 141 1.43 12.75 -3.56
C LEU A 141 0.59 11.79 -4.42
N ASN A 142 -0.74 11.92 -4.37
CA ASN A 142 -1.63 10.99 -5.08
C ASN A 142 -1.56 11.18 -6.61
N PHE A 143 -1.57 12.41 -7.12
CA PHE A 143 -1.47 12.64 -8.57
C PHE A 143 -0.07 12.35 -9.11
N SER A 144 0.99 12.61 -8.35
CA SER A 144 2.35 12.18 -8.72
C SER A 144 2.47 10.66 -8.74
N GLY A 145 1.86 9.96 -7.78
CA GLY A 145 1.80 8.49 -7.76
C GLY A 145 1.03 7.92 -8.95
N LEU A 146 -0.11 8.54 -9.30
CA LEU A 146 -0.87 8.15 -10.50
C LEU A 146 -0.05 8.37 -11.77
N ASN A 147 0.59 9.52 -11.91
CA ASN A 147 1.49 9.79 -13.03
C ASN A 147 2.65 8.78 -13.09
N HIS A 148 3.22 8.43 -11.93
CA HIS A 148 4.28 7.42 -11.84
C HIS A 148 3.79 6.06 -12.33
N THR A 149 2.62 5.61 -11.87
CA THR A 149 1.98 4.37 -12.32
C THR A 149 1.78 4.34 -13.84
N LEU A 150 1.24 5.43 -14.42
CA LEU A 150 1.04 5.58 -15.85
C LEU A 150 2.38 5.51 -16.62
N LYS A 151 3.42 6.20 -16.15
CA LYS A 151 4.73 6.22 -16.77
C LYS A 151 5.43 4.87 -16.70
N VAL A 152 5.45 4.23 -15.53
CA VAL A 152 6.10 2.93 -15.35
C VAL A 152 5.39 1.87 -16.17
N TYR A 153 4.07 1.69 -16.00
CA TYR A 153 3.36 0.57 -16.59
C TYR A 153 2.77 0.86 -17.97
N GLY A 154 2.71 2.11 -18.39
CA GLY A 154 2.29 2.52 -19.73
C GLY A 154 3.43 2.86 -20.67
N LEU A 155 4.49 3.51 -20.20
CA LEU A 155 5.66 3.91 -21.01
C LEU A 155 6.88 3.01 -20.79
N GLY A 156 6.87 2.14 -19.78
CA GLY A 156 8.02 1.35 -19.39
C GLY A 156 9.18 2.21 -18.87
N GLU A 157 8.87 3.34 -18.21
CA GLU A 157 9.88 4.10 -17.48
C GLU A 157 10.42 3.27 -16.31
N LYS A 158 11.66 3.58 -15.87
CA LYS A 158 12.30 2.84 -14.79
C LYS A 158 11.66 3.21 -13.45
N PRO A 159 11.10 2.23 -12.69
CA PRO A 159 10.67 2.44 -11.32
C PRO A 159 11.86 2.56 -10.38
N PHE A 160 11.60 2.77 -9.08
CA PHE A 160 12.66 2.87 -8.07
C PHE A 160 13.52 1.59 -8.01
N TYR A 161 12.89 0.41 -8.14
CA TYR A 161 13.57 -0.90 -8.20
C TYR A 161 13.40 -1.55 -9.58
N PRO A 162 14.16 -1.12 -10.61
CA PRO A 162 13.90 -1.52 -12.00
C PRO A 162 14.06 -3.02 -12.28
N ASN A 163 14.86 -3.74 -11.52
CA ASN A 163 15.05 -5.17 -11.71
C ASN A 163 13.81 -5.99 -11.28
N ILE A 164 12.92 -5.42 -10.49
CA ILE A 164 11.81 -6.13 -9.87
C ILE A 164 10.44 -5.51 -10.16
N ASP A 165 10.36 -4.19 -10.39
CA ASP A 165 9.12 -3.44 -10.49
C ASP A 165 8.79 -2.94 -11.89
N SER A 166 9.67 -3.17 -12.86
CA SER A 166 9.44 -2.79 -14.24
C SER A 166 8.25 -3.50 -14.86
N VAL A 167 7.79 -3.03 -16.02
CA VAL A 167 6.76 -3.70 -16.82
C VAL A 167 7.08 -5.17 -17.04
N SER A 168 6.04 -6.00 -17.11
CA SER A 168 6.18 -7.46 -17.27
C SER A 168 6.45 -7.88 -18.72
N TYR A 169 6.35 -6.95 -19.66
CA TYR A 169 6.48 -7.19 -21.11
C TYR A 169 7.61 -6.34 -21.71
N ASP A 170 8.13 -6.74 -22.86
CA ASP A 170 9.01 -5.86 -23.64
C ASP A 170 8.22 -4.63 -24.10
N LYS A 171 8.57 -3.45 -23.58
CA LYS A 171 7.90 -2.18 -23.89
C LYS A 171 7.99 -1.77 -25.35
N ASN A 172 8.97 -2.30 -26.08
CA ASN A 172 9.16 -2.02 -27.51
C ASN A 172 8.36 -2.96 -28.40
N SER A 173 7.84 -4.07 -27.85
CA SER A 173 7.09 -5.06 -28.60
C SER A 173 5.79 -4.49 -29.14
N ARG A 174 5.38 -4.98 -30.33
CA ARG A 174 4.07 -4.68 -30.89
C ARG A 174 2.94 -5.13 -29.97
N TYR A 175 3.12 -6.25 -29.28
CA TYR A 175 2.13 -6.80 -28.34
C TYR A 175 1.83 -5.80 -27.23
N PHE A 176 2.87 -5.32 -26.52
CA PHE A 176 2.71 -4.38 -25.41
C PHE A 176 2.06 -3.06 -25.88
N LYS A 177 2.55 -2.48 -26.98
CA LYS A 177 1.99 -1.24 -27.56
C LYS A 177 0.52 -1.39 -27.95
N SER A 178 0.15 -2.54 -28.50
CA SER A 178 -1.25 -2.84 -28.84
C SER A 178 -2.11 -3.04 -27.60
N ALA A 179 -1.60 -3.72 -26.57
CA ALA A 179 -2.33 -3.94 -25.33
C ALA A 179 -2.66 -2.60 -24.63
N ILE A 180 -1.70 -1.69 -24.53
CA ILE A 180 -1.90 -0.32 -24.01
C ILE A 180 -3.05 0.38 -24.72
N LEU A 181 -3.03 0.36 -26.08
CA LEU A 181 -4.04 1.01 -26.89
C LEU A 181 -5.43 0.37 -26.71
N PHE A 182 -5.50 -0.96 -26.76
CA PHE A 182 -6.78 -1.66 -26.67
C PHE A 182 -7.42 -1.55 -25.30
N TRP A 183 -6.64 -1.55 -24.22
CA TRP A 183 -7.16 -1.27 -22.88
C TRP A 183 -7.71 0.16 -22.77
N ALA A 184 -7.00 1.16 -23.27
CA ALA A 184 -7.49 2.54 -23.26
C ALA A 184 -8.79 2.66 -24.09
N LYS A 185 -8.85 2.03 -25.28
CA LYS A 185 -10.02 2.03 -26.14
C LYS A 185 -11.21 1.34 -25.48
N HIS A 186 -11.00 0.18 -24.87
CA HIS A 186 -12.04 -0.54 -24.15
C HIS A 186 -12.62 0.33 -23.01
N LEU A 187 -11.78 0.88 -22.13
CA LEU A 187 -12.22 1.75 -21.05
C LEU A 187 -12.93 3.02 -21.55
N ALA A 188 -12.53 3.55 -22.71
CA ALA A 188 -13.20 4.68 -23.33
C ALA A 188 -14.63 4.37 -23.77
N ASN A 189 -14.86 3.14 -24.23
CA ASN A 189 -16.14 2.70 -24.78
C ASN A 189 -17.10 2.15 -23.72
N GLU A 190 -16.57 1.42 -22.72
CA GLU A 190 -17.39 0.70 -21.73
C GLU A 190 -17.73 1.55 -20.50
N SER A 191 -16.93 2.56 -20.18
CA SER A 191 -17.10 3.33 -18.96
C SER A 191 -17.82 4.65 -19.20
N ASP A 192 -18.99 4.83 -18.59
CA ASP A 192 -19.66 6.14 -18.55
C ASP A 192 -19.01 7.05 -17.51
N TYR A 193 -18.10 7.90 -17.96
CA TYR A 193 -17.45 8.89 -17.11
C TYR A 193 -18.22 10.21 -16.98
N SER A 194 -19.42 10.34 -17.52
CA SER A 194 -20.21 11.60 -17.49
C SER A 194 -20.43 12.10 -16.07
N LYS A 195 -20.75 11.19 -15.15
CA LYS A 195 -21.00 11.47 -13.73
C LYS A 195 -19.78 11.24 -12.82
N ALA A 196 -18.68 10.75 -13.37
CA ALA A 196 -17.48 10.44 -12.63
C ALA A 196 -16.68 11.70 -12.28
N SER A 197 -15.82 11.63 -11.27
CA SER A 197 -14.85 12.68 -10.97
C SER A 197 -13.84 12.85 -12.11
N PHE A 198 -13.27 14.05 -12.22
CA PHE A 198 -12.35 14.44 -13.29
C PHE A 198 -11.11 13.52 -13.44
N PHE A 199 -10.70 12.85 -12.39
CA PHE A 199 -9.53 11.97 -12.35
C PHE A 199 -9.84 10.50 -12.67
N GLU A 200 -11.10 10.08 -12.66
CA GLU A 200 -11.48 8.67 -12.81
C GLU A 200 -10.95 8.01 -14.07
N PRO A 201 -11.05 8.63 -15.25
CA PRO A 201 -10.54 7.98 -16.47
C PRO A 201 -9.05 7.67 -16.41
N MET A 202 -8.27 8.55 -15.78
CA MET A 202 -6.83 8.41 -15.63
C MET A 202 -6.49 7.36 -14.57
N LEU A 203 -7.22 7.38 -13.44
CA LEU A 203 -7.05 6.41 -12.38
C LEU A 203 -7.38 4.99 -12.85
N ASP A 204 -8.53 4.80 -13.47
CA ASP A 204 -8.92 3.50 -14.01
C ASP A 204 -7.87 2.98 -14.99
N TYR A 205 -7.43 3.81 -15.93
CA TYR A 205 -6.42 3.39 -16.89
C TYR A 205 -5.10 3.00 -16.20
N GLY A 206 -4.61 3.77 -15.24
CA GLY A 206 -3.41 3.44 -14.47
C GLY A 206 -3.53 2.10 -13.73
N LEU A 207 -4.69 1.84 -13.11
CA LEU A 207 -4.96 0.58 -12.41
C LEU A 207 -5.05 -0.61 -13.36
N TYR A 208 -5.66 -0.45 -14.53
CA TYR A 208 -5.68 -1.50 -15.54
C TYR A 208 -4.32 -1.75 -16.18
N LEU A 209 -3.45 -0.73 -16.29
CA LEU A 209 -2.05 -0.93 -16.68
C LEU A 209 -1.29 -1.78 -15.64
N MET A 210 -1.52 -1.58 -14.34
CA MET A 210 -0.98 -2.47 -13.32
C MET A 210 -1.52 -3.89 -13.47
N TYR A 211 -2.83 -4.03 -13.61
CA TYR A 211 -3.50 -5.32 -13.78
C TYR A 211 -2.96 -6.09 -14.99
N MET A 212 -2.88 -5.47 -16.16
CA MET A 212 -2.36 -6.12 -17.37
C MET A 212 -0.86 -6.51 -17.25
N ASN A 213 -0.11 -5.81 -16.41
CA ASN A 213 1.28 -6.13 -16.12
C ASN A 213 1.43 -7.15 -14.97
N HIS A 214 0.34 -7.75 -14.47
CA HIS A 214 0.35 -8.67 -13.33
C HIS A 214 0.96 -8.05 -12.07
N ARG A 215 0.70 -6.76 -11.83
CA ARG A 215 1.23 -6.00 -10.69
C ARG A 215 0.20 -5.92 -9.58
N ASP A 216 0.05 -7.03 -8.89
CA ASP A 216 -0.88 -7.23 -7.79
C ASP A 216 -0.18 -7.55 -6.45
N GLU A 217 1.14 -7.37 -6.38
CA GLU A 217 1.96 -7.75 -5.24
C GLU A 217 1.42 -7.17 -3.91
N GLY A 218 0.97 -5.91 -3.92
CA GLY A 218 0.42 -5.24 -2.72
C GLY A 218 -0.97 -5.70 -2.28
N ILE A 219 -1.64 -6.59 -3.04
CA ILE A 219 -3.03 -7.01 -2.78
C ILE A 219 -3.29 -8.50 -2.95
N ARG A 220 -2.30 -9.25 -3.38
CA ARG A 220 -2.42 -10.66 -3.84
C ARG A 220 -3.08 -11.57 -2.81
N TYR A 221 -2.89 -11.28 -1.52
CA TYR A 221 -3.36 -12.10 -0.40
C TYR A 221 -4.64 -11.55 0.26
N GLU A 222 -5.32 -10.59 -0.39
CA GLU A 222 -6.58 -10.07 0.15
C GLU A 222 -7.79 -10.99 -0.11
N PRO A 223 -8.66 -11.16 0.87
CA PRO A 223 -8.70 -10.52 2.19
C PRO A 223 -7.78 -11.22 3.21
N LEU A 224 -6.65 -10.59 3.54
CA LEU A 224 -5.59 -11.15 4.39
C LEU A 224 -6.11 -11.66 5.74
N VAL A 225 -6.99 -10.89 6.37
CA VAL A 225 -7.60 -11.27 7.66
C VAL A 225 -8.32 -12.61 7.56
N ALA A 226 -9.19 -12.77 6.58
CA ALA A 226 -10.03 -13.97 6.46
C ALA A 226 -9.23 -15.21 6.06
N LEU A 227 -8.19 -15.04 5.25
CA LEU A 227 -7.42 -16.14 4.69
C LEU A 227 -6.30 -16.63 5.61
N TYR A 228 -5.63 -15.71 6.34
CA TYR A 228 -4.39 -16.04 7.02
C TYR A 228 -4.32 -15.63 8.50
N ASN A 229 -5.04 -14.57 8.94
CA ASN A 229 -4.83 -13.97 10.25
C ASN A 229 -6.05 -14.00 11.16
N LYS A 230 -7.15 -14.64 10.75
CA LYS A 230 -8.42 -14.64 11.52
C LYS A 230 -8.24 -15.11 12.95
N SER A 231 -7.64 -16.29 13.15
CA SER A 231 -7.41 -16.87 14.48
C SER A 231 -6.54 -15.97 15.36
N ALA A 232 -5.51 -15.36 14.77
CA ALA A 232 -4.62 -14.46 15.50
C ALA A 232 -5.34 -13.19 15.95
N ILE A 233 -6.17 -12.58 15.09
CA ILE A 233 -6.95 -11.37 15.45
C ILE A 233 -7.96 -11.67 16.56
N GLU A 234 -8.59 -12.84 16.53
CA GLU A 234 -9.49 -13.26 17.61
C GLU A 234 -8.74 -13.45 18.94
N TYR A 235 -7.49 -13.91 18.88
CA TYR A 235 -6.64 -14.08 20.04
C TYR A 235 -6.11 -12.75 20.58
N VAL A 236 -5.74 -11.79 19.73
CA VAL A 236 -5.33 -10.42 20.12
C VAL A 236 -6.34 -9.78 21.07
N LYS A 237 -7.64 -9.96 20.82
CA LYS A 237 -8.72 -9.38 21.64
C LYS A 237 -8.78 -9.92 23.09
N ARG A 238 -8.12 -11.04 23.36
CA ARG A 238 -8.18 -11.75 24.64
C ARG A 238 -6.88 -11.72 25.42
N ILE A 239 -5.77 -11.29 24.79
CA ILE A 239 -4.45 -11.30 25.39
C ILE A 239 -4.22 -10.08 26.29
N ASP A 240 -3.55 -10.28 27.39
CA ASP A 240 -3.03 -9.19 28.23
C ASP A 240 -1.55 -8.97 27.89
N PHE A 241 -1.29 -7.99 27.05
CA PHE A 241 0.07 -7.67 26.58
C PHE A 241 1.02 -7.29 27.73
N LYS A 242 0.51 -6.75 28.85
CA LYS A 242 1.32 -6.33 30.01
C LYS A 242 2.05 -7.50 30.71
N LYS A 243 1.64 -8.73 30.43
CA LYS A 243 2.30 -9.95 30.95
C LYS A 243 3.57 -10.30 30.21
N TYR A 244 3.87 -9.62 29.08
CA TYR A 244 5.00 -9.93 28.23
C TYR A 244 5.96 -8.75 28.13
N GLU A 245 7.23 -9.05 27.93
CA GLU A 245 8.25 -8.02 27.74
C GLU A 245 8.08 -7.29 26.38
N TYR A 246 7.63 -8.02 25.36
CA TYR A 246 7.41 -7.52 24.01
C TYR A 246 5.96 -7.79 23.59
N ASN A 247 5.42 -6.91 22.74
CA ASN A 247 4.08 -7.13 22.16
C ASN A 247 4.10 -8.21 21.05
N ALA A 248 5.20 -8.32 20.29
CA ALA A 248 5.40 -9.32 19.25
C ALA A 248 6.89 -9.60 19.00
N LEU A 249 7.16 -10.78 18.42
CA LEU A 249 8.40 -11.10 17.71
C LEU A 249 8.19 -10.82 16.24
N ILE A 250 8.95 -9.94 15.62
CA ILE A 250 8.92 -9.66 14.19
C ILE A 250 10.05 -10.47 13.56
N VAL A 251 9.68 -11.51 12.80
CA VAL A 251 10.62 -12.42 12.15
C VAL A 251 10.74 -12.01 10.69
N LEU A 252 11.95 -11.61 10.32
CA LEU A 252 12.21 -11.13 8.97
C LEU A 252 12.54 -12.30 8.06
N GLY A 253 11.95 -12.30 6.86
CA GLY A 253 12.38 -13.16 5.78
C GLY A 253 13.81 -12.84 5.33
N ASP A 254 14.44 -13.81 4.65
CA ASP A 254 15.78 -13.66 4.07
C ASP A 254 15.79 -13.99 2.56
N GLY A 255 14.73 -14.62 2.10
CA GLY A 255 14.57 -15.05 0.73
C GLY A 255 15.36 -16.32 0.39
N PRO A 256 14.75 -17.23 -0.37
CA PRO A 256 15.45 -18.39 -0.89
C PRO A 256 16.38 -18.01 -2.06
N GLU A 257 17.47 -18.75 -2.19
CA GLU A 257 18.43 -18.61 -3.29
C GLU A 257 17.84 -19.09 -4.64
N ASN A 258 16.86 -20.01 -4.59
CA ASN A 258 16.24 -20.59 -5.77
C ASN A 258 14.75 -20.25 -5.86
N TYR A 259 14.27 -20.08 -7.09
CA TYR A 259 12.88 -19.71 -7.38
C TYR A 259 11.83 -20.63 -6.71
N ARG A 260 12.09 -21.93 -6.61
CA ARG A 260 11.15 -22.93 -6.08
C ARG A 260 11.37 -23.29 -4.61
N ASP A 261 12.42 -22.80 -3.99
CA ASP A 261 12.65 -23.07 -2.57
C ASP A 261 11.59 -22.34 -1.74
N PRO A 262 10.88 -23.01 -0.84
CA PRO A 262 9.87 -22.38 -0.02
C PRO A 262 10.47 -21.38 1.00
N LEU A 263 11.65 -21.72 1.56
CA LEU A 263 12.36 -20.86 2.52
C LEU A 263 13.89 -21.00 2.33
N GLY A 264 14.58 -19.88 2.47
CA GLY A 264 16.03 -19.85 2.52
C GLY A 264 16.60 -20.44 3.82
N ALA A 265 17.87 -20.85 3.78
CA ALA A 265 18.55 -21.43 4.94
C ALA A 265 18.58 -20.48 6.14
N LEU A 266 18.81 -19.18 5.91
CA LEU A 266 18.82 -18.17 6.97
C LEU A 266 17.40 -17.80 7.42
N GLY A 267 16.40 -17.87 6.55
CA GLY A 267 14.99 -17.76 6.92
C GLY A 267 14.58 -18.85 7.93
N LYS A 268 15.03 -20.10 7.72
CA LYS A 268 14.82 -21.18 8.68
C LYS A 268 15.55 -20.96 10.02
N LEU A 269 16.75 -20.38 9.99
CA LEU A 269 17.45 -19.98 11.21
C LEU A 269 16.67 -18.92 11.97
N ASN A 270 16.13 -17.91 11.27
CA ASN A 270 15.30 -16.86 11.88
C ASN A 270 14.08 -17.44 12.60
N LEU A 271 13.41 -18.44 11.99
CA LEU A 271 12.30 -19.16 12.64
C LEU A 271 12.74 -19.88 13.91
N LYS A 272 13.87 -20.59 13.87
CA LYS A 272 14.42 -21.30 15.03
C LYS A 272 14.69 -20.34 16.18
N LEU A 273 15.32 -19.18 15.91
CA LEU A 273 15.57 -18.13 16.91
C LEU A 273 14.29 -17.57 17.50
N ALA A 274 13.27 -17.32 16.65
CA ALA A 274 11.98 -16.82 17.10
C ALA A 274 11.24 -17.81 18.00
N VAL A 275 11.26 -19.10 17.66
CA VAL A 275 10.66 -20.17 18.47
C VAL A 275 11.30 -20.23 19.85
N GLU A 276 12.62 -20.02 19.96
CA GLU A 276 13.30 -19.98 21.26
C GLU A 276 12.80 -18.81 22.12
N GLN A 277 12.65 -17.61 21.54
CA GLN A 277 12.14 -16.45 22.27
C GLN A 277 10.67 -16.63 22.67
N TYR A 278 9.85 -17.17 21.77
CA TYR A 278 8.44 -17.45 22.03
C TYR A 278 8.28 -18.46 23.21
N ARG A 279 9.02 -19.56 23.19
CA ARG A 279 8.99 -20.58 24.25
C ARG A 279 9.51 -20.07 25.60
N GLN A 280 10.34 -19.02 25.62
CA GLN A 280 10.75 -18.31 26.82
C GLN A 280 9.68 -17.33 27.32
N GLY A 281 8.53 -17.22 26.65
CA GLY A 281 7.44 -16.32 27.03
C GLY A 281 7.77 -14.83 26.80
N LYS A 282 8.69 -14.50 25.90
CA LYS A 282 9.10 -13.11 25.66
C LYS A 282 8.01 -12.26 25.02
N ALA A 283 7.21 -12.84 24.13
CA ALA A 283 6.11 -12.17 23.44
C ALA A 283 4.95 -13.15 23.20
N PRO A 284 3.69 -12.67 23.11
CA PRO A 284 2.53 -13.52 22.86
C PRO A 284 2.32 -13.85 21.37
N PHE A 285 2.93 -13.10 20.45
CA PHE A 285 2.76 -13.27 19.02
C PHE A 285 4.08 -13.35 18.25
N ILE A 286 4.04 -14.08 17.14
CA ILE A 286 5.09 -14.13 16.13
C ILE A 286 4.51 -13.54 14.85
N ILE A 287 5.07 -12.43 14.35
CA ILE A 287 4.74 -11.85 13.06
C ILE A 287 5.81 -12.28 12.09
N VAL A 288 5.44 -13.08 11.09
CA VAL A 288 6.33 -13.50 10.01
C VAL A 288 6.14 -12.55 8.83
N SER A 289 7.21 -11.93 8.35
CA SER A 289 7.13 -10.88 7.32
C SER A 289 8.06 -11.18 6.15
N GLY A 290 7.49 -11.25 4.96
CA GLY A 290 8.19 -11.50 3.70
C GLY A 290 7.23 -11.94 2.60
N GLY A 291 7.28 -11.27 1.45
CA GLY A 291 6.47 -11.57 0.28
C GLY A 291 7.15 -12.54 -0.69
N HIS A 292 6.99 -12.27 -1.99
CA HIS A 292 7.73 -12.95 -3.07
C HIS A 292 9.10 -12.30 -3.24
N VAL A 293 10.12 -12.97 -2.76
CA VAL A 293 11.40 -12.34 -2.46
C VAL A 293 12.31 -12.22 -3.69
N HIS A 294 13.11 -11.19 -3.67
CA HIS A 294 14.10 -10.88 -4.69
C HIS A 294 15.48 -11.49 -4.39
N PRO A 295 16.25 -11.76 -5.45
CA PRO A 295 16.07 -11.31 -6.84
C PRO A 295 15.13 -12.20 -7.68
N ASN A 296 14.65 -13.33 -7.14
CA ASN A 296 14.08 -14.41 -7.95
C ASN A 296 12.56 -14.32 -8.15
N ARG A 297 11.83 -13.39 -7.50
CA ARG A 297 10.35 -13.37 -7.49
C ARG A 297 9.81 -14.78 -7.26
N THR A 298 10.16 -15.37 -6.12
CA THR A 298 9.85 -16.75 -5.78
C THR A 298 8.40 -17.14 -6.06
N GLU A 299 8.18 -18.41 -6.40
CA GLU A 299 6.84 -18.97 -6.63
C GLU A 299 6.00 -18.91 -5.37
N THR A 300 6.62 -19.08 -4.20
CA THR A 300 5.97 -19.08 -2.89
C THR A 300 6.15 -17.76 -2.15
N CYS A 301 5.17 -17.41 -1.31
CA CYS A 301 5.27 -16.30 -0.38
C CYS A 301 5.97 -16.72 0.89
N GLU A 302 7.09 -16.07 1.20
CA GLU A 302 7.95 -16.46 2.31
C GLU A 302 7.22 -16.48 3.66
N ALA A 303 6.44 -15.45 3.99
CA ALA A 303 5.69 -15.39 5.26
C ALA A 303 4.67 -16.53 5.41
N ILE A 304 4.05 -16.96 4.32
CA ILE A 304 3.11 -18.09 4.34
C ILE A 304 3.85 -19.39 4.61
N GLU A 305 5.00 -19.59 3.97
CA GLU A 305 5.82 -20.78 4.20
C GLU A 305 6.42 -20.79 5.61
N MET A 306 6.81 -19.63 6.14
CA MET A 306 7.26 -19.49 7.53
C MET A 306 6.14 -19.89 8.51
N LYS A 307 4.89 -19.47 8.29
CA LYS A 307 3.74 -19.89 9.11
C LYS A 307 3.54 -21.40 9.05
N LYS A 308 3.61 -22.00 7.85
CA LYS A 308 3.46 -23.47 7.70
C LYS A 308 4.56 -24.22 8.48
N GLU A 309 5.81 -23.76 8.43
CA GLU A 309 6.92 -24.40 9.14
C GLU A 309 6.79 -24.22 10.65
N LEU A 310 6.37 -23.04 11.15
CA LEU A 310 6.10 -22.81 12.57
C LEU A 310 5.04 -23.77 13.13
N ILE A 311 3.95 -23.98 12.40
CA ILE A 311 2.87 -24.90 12.79
C ILE A 311 3.34 -26.34 12.65
N GLY A 312 3.83 -26.74 11.48
CA GLY A 312 4.08 -28.13 11.13
C GLY A 312 5.30 -28.74 11.79
N LEU A 313 6.39 -27.96 11.96
CA LEU A 313 7.66 -28.47 12.51
C LEU A 313 7.90 -28.06 13.95
N TYR A 314 7.45 -26.86 14.34
CA TYR A 314 7.70 -26.35 15.70
C TYR A 314 6.51 -26.47 16.63
N ASN A 315 5.31 -26.89 16.12
CA ASN A 315 4.07 -26.99 16.87
C ASN A 315 3.68 -25.67 17.58
N ILE A 316 3.91 -24.54 16.89
CA ILE A 316 3.47 -23.23 17.37
C ILE A 316 1.97 -23.10 17.05
N PRO A 317 1.12 -22.70 18.03
CA PRO A 317 -0.31 -22.53 17.79
C PRO A 317 -0.60 -21.49 16.68
N GLU A 318 -1.58 -21.77 15.83
CA GLU A 318 -1.90 -20.89 14.70
C GLU A 318 -2.33 -19.50 15.16
N GLU A 319 -3.06 -19.42 16.25
CA GLU A 319 -3.60 -18.17 16.81
C GLU A 319 -2.55 -17.19 17.34
N VAL A 320 -1.29 -17.58 17.41
CA VAL A 320 -0.20 -16.67 17.80
C VAL A 320 0.66 -16.23 16.63
N ILE A 321 0.34 -16.69 15.41
CA ILE A 321 1.12 -16.40 14.21
C ILE A 321 0.36 -15.43 13.31
N ILE A 322 0.98 -14.28 13.03
CA ILE A 322 0.48 -13.26 12.09
C ILE A 322 1.34 -13.29 10.83
N VAL A 323 0.69 -13.37 9.68
CA VAL A 323 1.33 -13.37 8.37
C VAL A 323 1.30 -11.95 7.80
N GLU A 324 2.46 -11.42 7.45
CA GLU A 324 2.65 -10.20 6.66
C GLU A 324 3.28 -10.61 5.30
N PRO A 325 2.48 -10.74 4.22
CA PRO A 325 2.91 -11.37 2.98
C PRO A 325 3.34 -10.37 1.88
N TYR A 326 3.43 -9.07 2.18
CA TYR A 326 3.61 -8.03 1.17
C TYR A 326 5.01 -7.43 1.18
N ALA A 327 5.78 -7.55 2.28
CA ALA A 327 7.09 -6.95 2.38
C ALA A 327 8.06 -7.49 1.31
N ARG A 328 8.76 -6.56 0.68
CA ARG A 328 9.69 -6.83 -0.43
C ARG A 328 11.12 -6.42 -0.11
N HIS A 329 11.30 -5.67 0.97
CA HIS A 329 12.57 -5.13 1.48
C HIS A 329 12.54 -5.09 3.01
N THR A 330 13.71 -5.04 3.64
CA THR A 330 13.80 -4.94 5.11
C THR A 330 13.09 -3.70 5.66
N THR A 331 13.08 -2.59 4.91
CA THR A 331 12.35 -1.36 5.29
C THR A 331 10.84 -1.61 5.33
N THR A 332 10.31 -2.34 4.35
CA THR A 332 8.88 -2.64 4.29
C THR A 332 8.46 -3.77 5.21
N ASN A 333 9.36 -4.69 5.60
CA ASN A 333 9.07 -5.65 6.66
C ASN A 333 8.68 -4.93 7.97
N LEU A 334 9.47 -3.95 8.42
CA LEU A 334 9.17 -3.22 9.66
C LEU A 334 7.91 -2.36 9.52
N ARG A 335 7.74 -1.70 8.36
CA ARG A 335 6.55 -0.89 8.07
C ARG A 335 5.29 -1.72 8.09
N ASN A 336 5.24 -2.79 7.33
CA ASN A 336 4.03 -3.58 7.14
C ASN A 336 3.68 -4.36 8.41
N ALA A 337 4.67 -4.94 9.12
CA ALA A 337 4.43 -5.57 10.41
C ALA A 337 3.81 -4.58 11.41
N THR A 338 4.32 -3.33 11.46
CA THR A 338 3.76 -2.30 12.34
C THR A 338 2.35 -1.90 11.93
N ARG A 339 2.05 -1.78 10.62
CA ARG A 339 0.70 -1.50 10.11
C ARG A 339 -0.28 -2.57 10.58
N LEU A 340 0.07 -3.86 10.47
CA LEU A 340 -0.78 -4.95 10.95
C LEU A 340 -0.95 -4.91 12.47
N MET A 341 0.11 -4.61 13.24
CA MET A 341 -0.01 -4.45 14.69
C MET A 341 -1.02 -3.35 15.05
N ILE A 342 -0.94 -2.18 14.41
CA ILE A 342 -1.87 -1.08 14.67
C ILE A 342 -3.30 -1.47 14.27
N GLU A 343 -3.47 -2.04 13.09
CA GLU A 343 -4.77 -2.47 12.57
C GLU A 343 -5.44 -3.53 13.46
N TYR A 344 -4.65 -4.44 14.02
CA TYR A 344 -5.16 -5.53 14.85
C TYR A 344 -5.27 -5.15 16.34
N GLY A 345 -4.93 -3.91 16.69
CA GLY A 345 -5.15 -3.37 18.03
C GLY A 345 -4.04 -3.66 19.03
N PHE A 346 -2.81 -3.87 18.58
CA PHE A 346 -1.64 -3.96 19.47
C PHE A 346 -1.33 -2.60 20.10
N ASP A 347 -0.85 -2.63 21.35
CA ASP A 347 -0.24 -1.44 21.97
C ASP A 347 1.18 -1.23 21.41
N ILE A 348 1.32 -0.37 20.42
CA ILE A 348 2.62 -0.06 19.83
C ILE A 348 3.54 0.81 20.71
N LYS A 349 3.07 1.29 21.86
CA LYS A 349 3.93 1.90 22.88
C LYS A 349 4.80 0.86 23.58
N GLN A 350 4.34 -0.38 23.64
CA GLN A 350 5.16 -1.51 24.07
C GLN A 350 6.08 -1.91 22.92
N LYS A 351 7.36 -2.17 23.24
CA LYS A 351 8.35 -2.58 22.25
C LYS A 351 8.04 -3.94 21.63
N SER A 352 8.46 -4.13 20.36
CA SER A 352 8.55 -5.42 19.66
C SER A 352 10.00 -5.91 19.68
N MET A 353 10.21 -7.19 19.40
CA MET A 353 11.54 -7.76 19.19
C MET A 353 11.71 -8.11 17.71
N ILE A 354 12.72 -7.55 17.05
CA ILE A 354 13.13 -8.00 15.71
C ILE A 354 14.04 -9.21 15.90
N VAL A 355 13.73 -10.29 15.17
CA VAL A 355 14.49 -11.55 15.20
C VAL A 355 15.00 -11.84 13.79
N SER A 356 16.32 -11.93 13.65
CA SER A 356 16.99 -12.34 12.43
C SER A 356 18.42 -12.78 12.73
N TYR A 357 19.09 -13.38 11.77
CA TYR A 357 20.51 -13.75 11.94
C TYR A 357 21.41 -12.53 12.17
N GLU A 358 22.54 -12.73 12.81
CA GLU A 358 23.36 -11.65 13.39
C GLU A 358 23.82 -10.59 12.37
N LEU A 359 24.20 -10.99 11.14
CA LEU A 359 24.63 -10.02 10.11
C LEU A 359 23.47 -9.11 9.67
N HIS A 360 22.26 -9.66 9.57
CA HIS A 360 21.08 -8.88 9.19
C HIS A 360 20.70 -7.89 10.29
N THR A 361 20.65 -8.33 11.55
CA THR A 361 20.36 -7.43 12.67
C THR A 361 21.43 -6.33 12.86
N LYS A 362 22.71 -6.65 12.64
CA LYS A 362 23.80 -5.65 12.60
C LYS A 362 23.54 -4.60 11.52
N SER A 363 23.11 -5.02 10.33
CA SER A 363 22.77 -4.12 9.23
C SER A 363 21.58 -3.21 9.58
N ILE A 364 20.51 -3.79 10.17
CA ILE A 364 19.30 -3.04 10.58
C ILE A 364 19.62 -2.01 11.67
N ALA A 365 20.54 -2.32 12.55
CA ALA A 365 20.95 -1.44 13.65
C ALA A 365 22.05 -0.44 13.24
N ASP A 366 22.46 -0.41 11.99
CA ASP A 366 23.43 0.54 11.44
C ASP A 366 22.75 1.85 11.01
N LYS A 367 23.47 2.96 11.14
CA LYS A 367 23.01 4.29 10.71
C LYS A 367 22.60 4.30 9.22
N LYS A 368 23.31 3.55 8.37
CA LYS A 368 23.01 3.45 6.94
C LYS A 368 21.62 2.89 6.66
N PHE A 369 21.12 2.01 7.51
CA PHE A 369 19.75 1.50 7.40
C PHE A 369 18.71 2.60 7.66
N LEU A 370 18.92 3.42 8.68
CA LEU A 370 18.05 4.55 8.97
C LEU A 370 18.11 5.62 7.87
N GLU A 371 19.30 5.88 7.31
CA GLU A 371 19.47 6.76 6.15
C GLU A 371 18.75 6.19 4.91
N ARG A 372 18.84 4.89 4.69
CA ARG A 372 18.10 4.19 3.65
C ARG A 372 16.60 4.32 3.86
N PHE A 373 16.11 4.08 5.08
CA PHE A 373 14.71 4.18 5.44
C PHE A 373 14.15 5.59 5.16
N MET A 374 14.89 6.62 5.57
CA MET A 374 14.54 8.01 5.30
C MET A 374 14.53 8.33 3.81
N ARG A 375 15.48 7.82 3.04
CA ARG A 375 15.54 8.04 1.58
C ARG A 375 14.39 7.35 0.84
N GLU A 376 14.04 6.12 1.24
CA GLU A 376 13.01 5.31 0.58
C GLU A 376 11.59 5.72 0.97
N LEU A 377 11.36 6.01 2.24
CA LEU A 377 10.01 6.20 2.79
C LEU A 377 9.75 7.64 3.29
N GLY A 378 10.79 8.46 3.45
CA GLY A 378 10.67 9.85 3.89
C GLY A 378 10.50 10.05 5.40
N TYR A 379 10.60 8.99 6.21
CA TYR A 379 10.48 9.02 7.67
C TYR A 379 11.31 7.90 8.32
N LEU A 380 11.43 7.92 9.66
CA LEU A 380 12.12 6.87 10.40
C LEU A 380 11.13 5.83 10.94
N PRO A 381 11.54 4.53 11.05
CA PRO A 381 10.66 3.46 11.50
C PRO A 381 10.28 3.56 12.98
N GLY A 382 10.98 4.36 13.73
CA GLY A 382 10.97 4.42 15.17
C GLY A 382 12.37 4.18 15.73
N LYS A 383 12.48 3.72 16.98
CA LYS A 383 13.78 3.49 17.64
C LYS A 383 14.15 2.00 17.59
N ILE A 384 15.37 1.71 17.15
CA ILE A 384 15.96 0.37 17.11
C ILE A 384 17.14 0.34 18.07
N VAL A 385 17.18 -0.66 18.96
CA VAL A 385 18.22 -0.79 19.98
C VAL A 385 18.82 -2.18 19.93
N LYS A 386 20.16 -2.25 19.88
CA LYS A 386 20.91 -3.52 19.92
C LYS A 386 20.76 -4.23 21.26
N GLN A 387 20.58 -5.54 21.23
CA GLN A 387 20.67 -6.39 22.40
C GLN A 387 22.06 -7.02 22.53
N LYS A 388 22.35 -7.67 23.68
CA LYS A 388 23.60 -8.41 23.90
C LYS A 388 23.73 -9.62 22.96
N LYS A 389 22.61 -10.30 22.66
CA LYS A 389 22.54 -11.32 21.62
C LYS A 389 22.45 -10.65 20.26
N GLY A 390 23.38 -10.94 19.39
CA GLY A 390 23.50 -10.31 18.08
C GLY A 390 22.29 -10.50 17.16
N GLU A 391 21.52 -11.55 17.36
CA GLU A 391 20.35 -11.94 16.54
C GLU A 391 19.07 -11.20 16.94
N LEU A 392 19.10 -10.36 17.97
CA LEU A 392 17.91 -9.71 18.55
C LEU A 392 18.06 -8.21 18.61
N LEU A 393 16.98 -7.48 18.27
CA LEU A 393 16.89 -6.02 18.45
C LEU A 393 15.60 -5.65 19.16
N ASP A 394 15.67 -4.65 20.06
CA ASP A 394 14.47 -3.98 20.56
C ASP A 394 13.98 -2.98 19.50
N PHE A 395 12.71 -3.02 19.18
CA PHE A 395 12.06 -2.13 18.23
C PHE A 395 10.90 -1.38 18.88
N TYR A 396 10.95 -0.07 18.85
CA TYR A 396 9.89 0.84 19.29
C TYR A 396 9.29 1.47 18.04
N PRO A 397 8.20 0.92 17.49
CA PRO A 397 7.64 1.36 16.21
C PRO A 397 7.06 2.77 16.30
N SER A 398 7.07 3.48 15.16
CA SER A 398 6.43 4.79 15.00
C SER A 398 5.11 4.67 14.28
N GLU A 399 4.11 5.47 14.64
CA GLU A 399 2.87 5.61 13.86
C GLU A 399 3.10 6.19 12.45
N LEU A 400 4.24 6.85 12.20
CA LEU A 400 4.61 7.33 10.86
C LEU A 400 4.64 6.21 9.81
N LEU A 401 4.78 4.95 10.26
CA LEU A 401 4.72 3.76 9.41
C LEU A 401 3.34 3.54 8.75
N LEU A 402 2.28 4.25 9.19
CA LEU A 402 0.96 4.24 8.54
C LEU A 402 0.92 5.04 7.23
N GLN A 403 1.90 5.93 6.98
CA GLN A 403 1.97 6.72 5.76
C GLN A 403 1.94 5.83 4.52
N ILE A 404 0.97 6.07 3.63
CA ILE A 404 0.94 5.40 2.32
C ILE A 404 1.81 6.13 1.31
N ASN A 405 2.33 5.38 0.33
CA ASN A 405 3.18 5.94 -0.72
C ASN A 405 2.78 5.43 -2.12
N PRO A 406 1.88 6.10 -2.83
CA PRO A 406 1.48 5.70 -4.19
C PRO A 406 2.61 5.80 -5.24
N LEU A 407 3.79 6.31 -4.88
CA LEU A 407 5.00 6.25 -5.71
C LEU A 407 5.66 4.86 -5.68
N GLU A 408 5.26 4.00 -4.73
CA GLU A 408 5.67 2.59 -4.61
C GLU A 408 4.44 1.68 -4.75
N PRO A 409 3.82 1.61 -5.95
CA PRO A 409 2.48 1.03 -6.10
C PRO A 409 2.41 -0.48 -5.86
N LEU A 410 3.54 -1.16 -5.71
CA LEU A 410 3.60 -2.59 -5.39
C LEU A 410 3.78 -2.85 -3.88
N ASP A 411 4.03 -1.80 -3.10
CA ASP A 411 4.15 -1.83 -1.64
C ASP A 411 3.87 -0.42 -1.09
N PRO A 412 2.61 0.09 -1.23
CA PRO A 412 2.24 1.48 -0.98
C PRO A 412 2.25 1.88 0.49
#